data_aa679c4bc64e52949fc2b6addf5ed02f
#
_entry.id   aa679c4bc64e52949fc2b6addf5ed02f
#
_cell.length_a   1.000
_cell.length_b   1.000
_cell.length_c   1.000
_cell.angle_alpha   90.00
_cell.angle_beta   90.00
_cell.angle_gamma   90.00
#
_symmetry.space_group_name_H-M   'P 1'
#
loop_
_entity.id
_entity.type
_entity.pdbx_description
1 polymer ?
#
loop_
_entity_poly.entity_id
_entity_poly.type
_entity_poly.pdbx_seq_one_letter_code
_entity_poly.pdbx_strand_id
1 'polypeptide(L)'
;DAVHGTGKKISAAVFPTPAIAKKLVRQDWVKWNLDMIFPMVYQGFYNESVEWIGKAVEEGVNALDGKIPLYTGLYMPDLPNPKDLSNAVELSNMSGAEGSSLFASVSDAHWTVFEKAIALQK
;
A
#
# COMPACT_ATOMS: atom_id res chain seq x y z
N ASP A 1 7.75 21.25 -8.85
CA ASP A 1 6.84 21.68 -7.80
C ASP A 1 7.57 22.28 -6.59
N ALA A 2 6.80 22.86 -5.67
CA ALA A 2 7.38 23.59 -4.55
C ALA A 2 8.22 22.71 -3.61
N VAL A 3 7.83 21.46 -3.40
CA VAL A 3 8.56 20.54 -2.51
C VAL A 3 9.88 20.11 -3.15
N HIS A 4 9.84 19.66 -4.39
CA HIS A 4 11.05 19.23 -5.09
C HIS A 4 12.04 20.37 -5.26
N GLY A 5 11.55 21.59 -5.40
CA GLY A 5 12.41 22.79 -5.45
C GLY A 5 13.26 23.01 -4.21
N THR A 6 12.91 22.40 -3.08
CA THR A 6 13.70 22.46 -1.84
C THR A 6 14.70 21.33 -1.69
N GLY A 7 14.75 20.38 -2.64
CA GLY A 7 15.57 19.19 -2.53
C GLY A 7 14.96 18.08 -1.66
N LYS A 8 13.72 18.25 -1.21
CA LYS A 8 13.04 17.27 -0.35
C LYS A 8 12.18 16.31 -1.18
N LYS A 9 11.90 15.17 -0.58
CA LYS A 9 11.01 14.15 -1.19
C LYS A 9 9.56 14.42 -0.80
N ILE A 10 8.64 13.97 -1.64
CA ILE A 10 7.21 14.09 -1.39
C ILE A 10 6.53 12.74 -1.62
N SER A 11 5.61 12.39 -0.73
CA SER A 11 4.78 11.20 -0.85
C SER A 11 3.33 11.56 -0.63
N ALA A 12 2.43 10.64 -0.96
CA ALA A 12 1.00 10.82 -0.71
C ALA A 12 0.35 9.49 -0.35
N ALA A 13 -0.57 9.55 0.61
CA ALA A 13 -1.50 8.45 0.88
C ALA A 13 -2.73 8.67 0.00
N VAL A 14 -3.12 7.66 -0.76
CA VAL A 14 -4.18 7.80 -1.77
C VAL A 14 -5.18 6.67 -1.67
N PHE A 15 -6.32 6.80 -2.35
CA PHE A 15 -7.30 5.72 -2.48
C PHE A 15 -6.68 4.55 -3.24
N PRO A 16 -7.15 3.31 -2.97
CA PRO A 16 -6.32 2.11 -3.19
C PRO A 16 -5.96 1.76 -4.62
N THR A 17 -6.83 2.01 -5.60
CA THR A 17 -6.50 1.70 -6.98
C THR A 17 -6.70 2.93 -7.86
N PRO A 18 -6.00 3.02 -9.00
CA PRO A 18 -6.22 4.15 -9.91
C PRO A 18 -7.70 4.31 -10.30
N ALA A 19 -8.39 3.19 -10.58
CA ALA A 19 -9.79 3.22 -10.98
C ALA A 19 -10.70 3.73 -9.86
N ILE A 20 -10.53 3.18 -8.64
CA ILE A 20 -11.32 3.60 -7.48
C ILE A 20 -11.03 5.06 -7.13
N ALA A 21 -9.75 5.43 -7.12
CA ALA A 21 -9.34 6.79 -6.75
C ALA A 21 -9.93 7.84 -7.70
N LYS A 22 -9.89 7.58 -9.00
CA LYS A 22 -10.45 8.49 -9.99
C LYS A 22 -11.98 8.59 -9.87
N LYS A 23 -12.65 7.45 -9.70
CA LYS A 23 -14.11 7.38 -9.64
C LYS A 23 -14.69 8.04 -8.39
N LEU A 24 -14.11 7.75 -7.22
CA LEU A 24 -14.68 8.19 -5.95
C LEU A 24 -14.23 9.59 -5.53
N VAL A 25 -12.96 9.93 -5.74
CA VAL A 25 -12.38 11.16 -5.21
C VAL A 25 -11.59 11.96 -6.24
N ARG A 26 -11.64 11.56 -7.50
CA ARG A 26 -10.94 12.25 -8.58
C ARG A 26 -9.42 12.34 -8.39
N GLN A 27 -8.85 11.38 -7.70
CA GLN A 27 -7.39 11.29 -7.52
C GLN A 27 -6.79 10.52 -8.69
N ASP A 28 -6.22 11.22 -9.65
CA ASP A 28 -5.48 10.59 -10.74
C ASP A 28 -4.00 10.51 -10.37
N TRP A 29 -3.72 9.78 -9.29
CA TRP A 29 -2.41 9.80 -8.65
C TRP A 29 -1.29 9.18 -9.50
N VAL A 30 -1.62 8.40 -10.50
CA VAL A 30 -0.61 7.86 -11.43
C VAL A 30 0.13 9.00 -12.15
N LYS A 31 -0.54 10.14 -12.34
CA LYS A 31 0.02 11.31 -13.04
C LYS A 31 0.75 12.28 -12.12
N TRP A 32 0.72 12.05 -10.81
CA TRP A 32 1.33 12.97 -9.86
C TRP A 32 2.85 12.81 -9.81
N ASN A 33 3.57 13.90 -9.61
CA ASN A 33 5.03 13.91 -9.52
C ASN A 33 5.47 13.69 -8.08
N LEU A 34 5.47 12.42 -7.66
CA LEU A 34 5.78 12.00 -6.29
C LEU A 34 7.03 11.13 -6.27
N ASP A 35 7.71 11.08 -5.12
CA ASP A 35 8.84 10.18 -4.91
C ASP A 35 8.42 8.80 -4.44
N MET A 36 7.26 8.70 -3.77
CA MET A 36 6.69 7.43 -3.36
C MET A 36 5.19 7.61 -3.13
N ILE A 37 4.44 6.50 -3.20
CA ILE A 37 3.00 6.53 -3.03
C ILE A 37 2.54 5.41 -2.11
N PHE A 38 1.54 5.73 -1.27
CA PHE A 38 1.01 4.84 -0.24
C PHE A 38 -0.50 4.66 -0.44
N PRO A 39 -0.94 3.79 -1.37
CA PRO A 39 -2.38 3.53 -1.50
C PRO A 39 -2.92 2.89 -0.22
N MET A 40 -4.05 3.39 0.24
CA MET A 40 -4.72 2.90 1.44
C MET A 40 -5.56 1.67 1.10
N VAL A 41 -4.88 0.50 1.02
CA VAL A 41 -5.49 -0.75 0.59
C VAL A 41 -6.19 -1.41 1.78
N TYR A 42 -7.17 -0.72 2.33
CA TYR A 42 -7.92 -1.12 3.51
C TYR A 42 -9.13 -1.95 3.07
N GLN A 43 -8.91 -3.25 2.89
CA GLN A 43 -9.90 -4.14 2.25
C GLN A 43 -11.27 -4.10 2.93
N GLY A 44 -11.33 -3.93 4.24
CA GLY A 44 -12.61 -3.87 4.96
C GLY A 44 -13.50 -2.71 4.53
N PHE A 45 -12.93 -1.57 4.16
CA PHE A 45 -13.69 -0.42 3.69
C PHE A 45 -14.39 -0.68 2.36
N TYR A 46 -13.92 -1.65 1.59
CA TYR A 46 -14.44 -1.97 0.26
C TYR A 46 -15.15 -3.31 0.24
N ASN A 47 -15.40 -3.91 1.42
CA ASN A 47 -16.03 -5.22 1.59
C ASN A 47 -15.30 -6.31 0.78
N GLU A 48 -13.98 -6.23 0.76
CA GLU A 48 -13.14 -7.17 0.03
C GLU A 48 -12.37 -8.08 0.98
N SER A 49 -11.86 -9.18 0.47
CA SER A 49 -11.04 -10.11 1.24
C SER A 49 -9.57 -9.69 1.24
N VAL A 50 -8.75 -10.39 2.04
CA VAL A 50 -7.30 -10.14 2.09
C VAL A 50 -6.68 -10.36 0.70
N GLU A 51 -7.18 -11.33 -0.07
CA GLU A 51 -6.68 -11.62 -1.42
C GLU A 51 -6.83 -10.44 -2.38
N TRP A 52 -7.84 -9.60 -2.17
CA TRP A 52 -8.03 -8.38 -2.98
C TRP A 52 -6.84 -7.42 -2.85
N ILE A 53 -6.13 -7.45 -1.72
CA ILE A 53 -4.96 -6.58 -1.51
C ILE A 53 -3.94 -6.80 -2.62
N GLY A 54 -3.67 -8.07 -2.96
CA GLY A 54 -2.73 -8.39 -4.05
C GLY A 54 -3.18 -7.80 -5.38
N LYS A 55 -4.47 -7.93 -5.70
CA LYS A 55 -5.02 -7.38 -6.95
C LYS A 55 -4.93 -5.86 -7.00
N ALA A 56 -5.28 -5.20 -5.89
CA ALA A 56 -5.24 -3.74 -5.81
C ALA A 56 -3.81 -3.22 -5.98
N VAL A 57 -2.84 -3.87 -5.34
CA VAL A 57 -1.42 -3.50 -5.46
C VAL A 57 -0.93 -3.72 -6.88
N GLU A 58 -1.26 -4.86 -7.48
CA GLU A 58 -0.86 -5.16 -8.86
C GLU A 58 -1.38 -4.12 -9.84
N GLU A 59 -2.65 -3.73 -9.69
CA GLU A 59 -3.24 -2.68 -10.54
C GLU A 59 -2.47 -1.37 -10.40
N GLY A 60 -2.14 -0.97 -9.18
CA GLY A 60 -1.39 0.25 -8.93
C GLY A 60 0.03 0.20 -9.48
N VAL A 61 0.74 -0.89 -9.23
CA VAL A 61 2.12 -1.07 -9.71
C VAL A 61 2.18 -1.04 -11.23
N ASN A 62 1.25 -1.75 -11.89
CA ASN A 62 1.20 -1.78 -13.35
C ASN A 62 0.89 -0.40 -13.94
N ALA A 63 -0.02 0.34 -13.31
CA ALA A 63 -0.38 1.67 -13.79
C ALA A 63 0.76 2.67 -13.63
N LEU A 64 1.59 2.53 -12.59
CA LEU A 64 2.74 3.40 -12.36
C LEU A 64 3.90 3.11 -13.32
N ASP A 65 3.95 1.91 -13.87
CA ASP A 65 4.94 1.51 -14.89
C ASP A 65 6.39 1.83 -14.47
N GLY A 66 6.72 1.54 -13.21
CA GLY A 66 8.08 1.72 -12.69
C GLY A 66 8.48 3.15 -12.37
N LYS A 67 7.59 4.13 -12.55
CA LYS A 67 7.92 5.54 -12.35
C LYS A 67 8.03 5.93 -10.89
N ILE A 68 7.19 5.36 -10.03
CA ILE A 68 7.11 5.71 -8.61
C ILE A 68 6.99 4.43 -7.80
N PRO A 69 7.81 4.25 -6.74
CA PRO A 69 7.65 3.09 -5.86
C PRO A 69 6.34 3.17 -5.08
N LEU A 70 5.66 2.02 -4.98
CA LEU A 70 4.41 1.87 -4.28
C LEU A 70 4.64 1.10 -2.98
N TYR A 71 4.13 1.65 -1.87
CA TYR A 71 4.13 1.01 -0.56
C TYR A 71 2.68 0.75 -0.16
N THR A 72 2.33 -0.49 0.12
CA THR A 72 0.96 -0.86 0.45
C THR A 72 0.57 -0.35 1.83
N GLY A 73 -0.47 0.48 1.90
CA GLY A 73 -1.05 0.88 3.18
C GLY A 73 -2.01 -0.19 3.67
N LEU A 74 -1.82 -0.66 4.90
CA LEU A 74 -2.62 -1.69 5.52
C LEU A 74 -3.27 -1.14 6.79
N TYR A 75 -4.54 -1.50 7.02
CA TYR A 75 -5.30 -1.04 8.17
C TYR A 75 -5.41 -2.15 9.20
N MET A 76 -4.78 -1.97 10.36
CA MET A 76 -4.67 -3.01 11.36
C MET A 76 -6.00 -3.56 11.88
N PRO A 77 -7.05 -2.72 12.12
CA PRO A 77 -8.35 -3.26 12.54
C PRO A 77 -8.98 -4.24 11.54
N ASP A 78 -8.61 -4.18 10.26
CA ASP A 78 -9.09 -5.12 9.25
C ASP A 78 -8.30 -6.43 9.24
N LEU A 79 -7.23 -6.50 10.02
CA LEU A 79 -6.30 -7.63 10.08
C LEU A 79 -6.11 -8.10 11.52
N PRO A 80 -7.20 -8.48 12.23
CA PRO A 80 -7.10 -8.85 13.65
C PRO A 80 -6.28 -10.13 13.88
N ASN A 81 -6.21 -11.02 12.90
CA ASN A 81 -5.40 -12.22 12.98
C ASN A 81 -4.00 -11.92 12.42
N PRO A 82 -2.91 -12.13 13.20
CA PRO A 82 -1.55 -11.90 12.70
C PRO A 82 -1.22 -12.62 11.40
N LYS A 83 -1.81 -13.79 11.17
CA LYS A 83 -1.61 -14.54 9.93
C LYS A 83 -2.14 -13.77 8.72
N ASP A 84 -3.25 -13.05 8.87
CA ASP A 84 -3.80 -12.23 7.80
C ASP A 84 -2.86 -11.08 7.45
N LEU A 85 -2.20 -10.49 8.45
CA LEU A 85 -1.19 -9.47 8.18
C LEU A 85 -0.02 -10.05 7.40
N SER A 86 0.46 -11.22 7.79
CA SER A 86 1.54 -11.91 7.06
C SER A 86 1.14 -12.15 5.60
N ASN A 87 -0.07 -12.64 5.38
CA ASN A 87 -0.59 -12.89 4.03
C ASN A 87 -0.69 -11.59 3.22
N ALA A 88 -1.17 -10.51 3.85
CA ALA A 88 -1.30 -9.22 3.18
C ALA A 88 0.06 -8.68 2.73
N VAL A 89 1.07 -8.78 3.58
CA VAL A 89 2.44 -8.34 3.24
C VAL A 89 3.01 -9.19 2.11
N GLU A 90 2.84 -10.52 2.17
CA GLU A 90 3.32 -11.41 1.12
C GLU A 90 2.65 -11.11 -0.23
N LEU A 91 1.32 -10.94 -0.23
CA LEU A 91 0.57 -10.58 -1.44
C LEU A 91 1.05 -9.26 -2.03
N SER A 92 1.30 -8.27 -1.17
CA SER A 92 1.81 -6.96 -1.60
C SER A 92 3.19 -7.10 -2.26
N ASN A 93 4.08 -7.85 -1.63
CA ASN A 93 5.44 -8.05 -2.14
C ASN A 93 5.42 -8.79 -3.47
N MET A 94 4.61 -9.84 -3.59
CA MET A 94 4.48 -10.62 -4.82
C MET A 94 3.86 -9.81 -5.96
N SER A 95 3.07 -8.80 -5.63
CA SER A 95 2.40 -7.95 -6.60
C SER A 95 3.23 -6.73 -7.02
N GLY A 96 4.43 -6.57 -6.47
CA GLY A 96 5.38 -5.55 -6.90
C GLY A 96 5.51 -4.35 -5.98
N ALA A 97 4.92 -4.36 -4.78
CA ALA A 97 5.11 -3.28 -3.83
C ALA A 97 6.55 -3.29 -3.29
N GLU A 98 7.10 -2.11 -3.04
CA GLU A 98 8.42 -1.97 -2.45
C GLU A 98 8.44 -2.24 -0.94
N GLY A 99 7.28 -2.12 -0.30
CA GLY A 99 7.14 -2.35 1.14
C GLY A 99 5.71 -2.13 1.58
N SER A 100 5.51 -2.10 2.89
CA SER A 100 4.18 -1.92 3.49
C SER A 100 4.23 -0.87 4.58
N SER A 101 3.11 -0.16 4.76
CA SER A 101 2.91 0.83 5.80
C SER A 101 1.71 0.41 6.64
N LEU A 102 1.87 0.38 7.95
CA LEU A 102 0.80 -0.05 8.86
C LEU A 102 0.12 1.16 9.49
N PHE A 103 -1.21 1.15 9.48
CA PHE A 103 -2.01 2.21 10.06
C PHE A 103 -2.81 1.69 11.26
N ALA A 104 -2.81 2.44 12.36
CA ALA A 104 -3.38 2.12 13.65
C ALA A 104 -2.43 1.29 14.53
N SER A 105 -2.90 0.87 15.70
CA SER A 105 -2.06 0.18 16.69
C SER A 105 -1.63 -1.21 16.22
N VAL A 106 -0.38 -1.56 16.50
CA VAL A 106 0.19 -2.85 16.10
C VAL A 106 0.50 -3.63 17.38
N SER A 107 -0.08 -4.83 17.54
CA SER A 107 0.21 -5.70 18.68
C SER A 107 1.58 -6.34 18.53
N ASP A 108 2.13 -6.88 19.64
CA ASP A 108 3.42 -7.57 19.59
C ASP A 108 3.39 -8.78 18.63
N ALA A 109 2.29 -9.54 18.65
CA ALA A 109 2.12 -10.69 17.76
C ALA A 109 2.10 -10.26 16.27
N HIS A 110 1.41 -9.17 15.96
CA HIS A 110 1.40 -8.62 14.62
C HIS A 110 2.79 -8.12 14.22
N TRP A 111 3.47 -7.44 15.12
CA TRP A 111 4.79 -6.91 14.85
C TRP A 111 5.79 -8.04 14.54
N THR A 112 5.71 -9.14 15.27
CA THR A 112 6.58 -10.29 15.05
C THR A 112 6.40 -10.88 13.65
N VAL A 113 5.16 -11.09 13.21
CA VAL A 113 4.92 -11.65 11.87
C VAL A 113 5.28 -10.65 10.77
N PHE A 114 5.11 -9.36 11.02
CA PHE A 114 5.47 -8.32 10.07
C PHE A 114 6.99 -8.29 9.82
N GLU A 115 7.78 -8.37 10.88
CA GLU A 115 9.23 -8.43 10.76
C GLU A 115 9.70 -9.63 9.94
N LYS A 116 9.08 -10.79 10.16
CA LYS A 116 9.40 -12.00 9.40
C LYS A 116 9.04 -11.86 7.93
N ALA A 117 7.87 -11.30 7.64
CA ALA A 117 7.41 -11.13 6.27
C ALA A 117 8.30 -10.16 5.49
N ILE A 118 8.77 -9.09 6.14
CA ILE A 118 9.71 -8.14 5.55
C ILE A 118 11.05 -8.83 5.26
N ALA A 119 11.54 -9.64 6.19
CA ALA A 119 12.83 -10.34 6.03
C ALA A 119 12.81 -11.27 4.81
N LEU A 120 11.67 -11.90 4.53
CA LEU A 120 11.52 -12.78 3.37
C LEU A 120 11.51 -12.03 2.03
N GLN A 121 11.25 -10.73 2.05
CA GLN A 121 11.23 -9.90 0.85
C GLN A 121 12.61 -9.73 0.23
N LYS A 122 13.64 -9.89 1.03
CA LYS A 122 15.01 -9.80 0.57
C LYS A 122 15.48 -11.16 0.06
#